data_4c185b6b7666f675fa0583aff85af9a5
#
_entry.id   4c185b6b7666f675fa0583aff85af9a5
#
_cell.length_a   1.000
_cell.length_b   1.000
_cell.length_c   1.000
_cell.angle_alpha   90.00
_cell.angle_beta   90.00
_cell.angle_gamma   90.00
#
_symmetry.space_group_name_H-M   'P 1'
#
loop_
_entity.id
_entity.type
_entity.pdbx_description
1 polymer ?
#
loop_
_entity_poly.entity_id
_entity_poly.type
_entity_poly.pdbx_seq_one_letter_code
_entity_poly.pdbx_strand_id
1 'polypeptide(L)'
;MNRFRLKGWLSAWLAGLVALVVVVACAPQSSNQTAADSAPKALTELKFGVGPYFPTPNENRKQFEPLFEAVAQQLDLPADVTVADDWIGISEALRSGTLDVAWLGPWGYVLAHHNEPALEAIATVKYKDKPTYYSVLMAKADAPFDTLDEAIALSQQGQKLKLSLADVGSTSGWLIPQAEFKRRGLDPEAVFDYSEGASHAAQAIAVLSDQTDIASDYDRNLDVLTDQGKIDKSQLKIIWQSEPLPNDPIVVRGDFPAELKTRLQDALVNLTSEQTQTLLPKNYTGFEVSDGSNYSPIETAGKSVGKLE
;
A
#
# COMPACT_ATOMS: atom_id res chain seq x y z
N MET A 1 -43.87 18.23 -48.16
CA MET A 1 -44.17 17.99 -49.63
C MET A 1 -43.32 16.83 -50.09
N ASN A 2 -44.00 15.87 -50.71
CA ASN A 2 -43.56 14.67 -51.50
C ASN A 2 -42.81 13.57 -50.69
N ARG A 3 -43.40 12.48 -50.24
CA ARG A 3 -44.12 11.35 -50.83
C ARG A 3 -43.53 10.85 -52.15
N PHE A 4 -42.90 9.63 -52.09
CA PHE A 4 -43.14 8.63 -53.13
C PHE A 4 -42.98 7.20 -52.58
N ARG A 5 -44.07 6.43 -52.72
CA ARG A 5 -44.23 4.98 -52.60
C ARG A 5 -43.92 4.35 -53.98
N LEU A 6 -43.49 3.06 -53.96
CA LEU A 6 -43.98 1.97 -54.87
C LEU A 6 -43.27 0.68 -54.41
N LYS A 7 -43.99 -0.36 -53.93
CA LYS A 7 -44.70 -1.47 -54.56
C LYS A 7 -43.74 -2.20 -55.55
N GLY A 8 -43.29 -3.42 -55.37
CA GLY A 8 -43.94 -4.68 -55.14
C GLY A 8 -43.59 -5.58 -56.29
N TRP A 9 -43.23 -6.86 -56.07
CA TRP A 9 -43.74 -7.96 -56.90
C TRP A 9 -43.30 -9.32 -56.31
N LEU A 10 -44.30 -10.19 -56.16
CA LEU A 10 -44.26 -11.61 -55.89
C LEU A 10 -43.72 -12.37 -57.09
N SER A 11 -42.99 -13.44 -56.87
CA SER A 11 -43.09 -14.64 -57.71
C SER A 11 -42.66 -15.86 -56.92
N ALA A 12 -43.59 -16.75 -56.69
CA ALA A 12 -43.44 -18.09 -56.13
C ALA A 12 -42.87 -19.04 -57.22
N TRP A 13 -41.97 -19.94 -56.79
CA TRP A 13 -41.77 -21.22 -57.43
C TRP A 13 -41.64 -22.34 -56.38
N LEU A 14 -42.60 -23.25 -56.41
CA LEU A 14 -42.60 -24.56 -55.80
C LEU A 14 -41.77 -25.58 -56.60
N ALA A 15 -40.95 -26.34 -55.92
CA ALA A 15 -40.58 -27.73 -56.25
C ALA A 15 -39.68 -28.18 -55.09
N GLY A 16 -39.99 -29.04 -54.21
CA GLY A 16 -40.40 -30.41 -54.42
C GLY A 16 -39.23 -31.34 -54.02
N LEU A 17 -39.36 -31.99 -52.83
CA LEU A 17 -38.92 -33.36 -52.51
C LEU A 17 -37.48 -33.61 -52.15
N VAL A 18 -37.24 -34.11 -51.01
CA VAL A 18 -36.95 -35.50 -50.53
C VAL A 18 -36.36 -35.43 -49.14
N ALA A 19 -37.11 -35.88 -48.20
CA ALA A 19 -36.64 -36.08 -46.83
C ALA A 19 -35.79 -37.35 -46.79
N LEU A 20 -34.48 -37.18 -46.55
CA LEU A 20 -33.62 -38.30 -46.15
C LEU A 20 -33.39 -38.18 -44.64
N VAL A 21 -34.16 -38.92 -43.84
CA VAL A 21 -33.95 -39.07 -42.41
C VAL A 21 -32.72 -39.93 -42.18
N VAL A 22 -31.58 -39.28 -41.91
CA VAL A 22 -30.41 -39.91 -41.34
C VAL A 22 -30.57 -39.82 -39.82
N VAL A 23 -30.96 -40.92 -39.21
CA VAL A 23 -30.91 -41.10 -37.75
C VAL A 23 -29.44 -41.29 -37.38
N VAL A 24 -28.79 -40.19 -36.99
CA VAL A 24 -27.49 -40.28 -36.32
C VAL A 24 -27.78 -40.55 -34.86
N ALA A 25 -27.52 -41.77 -34.40
CA ALA A 25 -27.51 -42.13 -33.01
C ALA A 25 -26.39 -41.31 -32.31
N CYS A 26 -26.80 -40.25 -31.57
CA CYS A 26 -25.89 -39.58 -30.63
C CYS A 26 -25.67 -40.54 -29.43
N ALA A 27 -24.56 -41.25 -29.40
CA ALA A 27 -24.04 -41.79 -28.16
C ALA A 27 -23.59 -40.59 -27.28
N PRO A 28 -23.88 -40.58 -25.98
CA PRO A 28 -23.34 -39.56 -25.10
C PRO A 28 -21.82 -39.75 -24.97
N GLN A 29 -21.04 -38.91 -25.63
CA GLN A 29 -19.63 -38.78 -25.31
C GLN A 29 -19.56 -38.18 -23.91
N SER A 30 -19.21 -39.00 -22.93
CA SER A 30 -18.70 -38.52 -21.65
C SER A 30 -17.43 -37.73 -21.92
N SER A 31 -17.57 -36.43 -22.01
CA SER A 31 -16.43 -35.54 -21.93
C SER A 31 -15.93 -35.59 -20.49
N ASN A 32 -15.05 -36.54 -20.20
CA ASN A 32 -14.09 -36.38 -19.13
C ASN A 32 -13.19 -35.19 -19.53
N GLN A 33 -13.68 -33.96 -19.27
CA GLN A 33 -12.79 -32.87 -19.04
C GLN A 33 -12.12 -33.14 -17.69
N THR A 34 -11.03 -33.93 -17.74
CA THR A 34 -9.99 -33.78 -16.74
C THR A 34 -9.64 -32.31 -16.74
N ALA A 35 -10.01 -31.60 -15.65
CA ALA A 35 -9.39 -30.36 -15.33
C ALA A 35 -7.87 -30.59 -15.42
N ALA A 36 -7.27 -30.13 -16.47
CA ALA A 36 -5.83 -30.04 -16.54
C ALA A 36 -5.45 -29.15 -15.38
N ASP A 37 -4.97 -29.78 -14.32
CA ASP A 37 -4.24 -29.13 -13.23
C ASP A 37 -3.07 -28.44 -13.93
N SER A 38 -3.27 -27.16 -14.27
CA SER A 38 -2.22 -26.34 -14.86
C SER A 38 -1.22 -26.14 -13.74
N ALA A 39 -0.15 -26.92 -13.76
CA ALA A 39 0.99 -26.70 -12.87
C ALA A 39 1.31 -25.21 -12.88
N PRO A 40 1.53 -24.57 -11.71
CA PRO A 40 1.84 -23.17 -11.63
C PRO A 40 2.99 -22.85 -12.60
N LYS A 41 2.79 -21.88 -13.48
CA LYS A 41 3.84 -21.46 -14.41
C LYS A 41 5.08 -21.08 -13.62
N ALA A 42 6.18 -21.76 -13.86
CA ALA A 42 7.43 -21.46 -13.16
C ALA A 42 7.77 -19.98 -13.36
N LEU A 43 8.07 -19.28 -12.27
CA LEU A 43 8.52 -17.89 -12.32
C LEU A 43 9.89 -17.84 -13.00
N THR A 44 10.05 -16.94 -13.95
CA THR A 44 11.32 -16.69 -14.66
C THR A 44 12.03 -15.44 -14.15
N GLU A 45 11.32 -14.63 -13.37
CA GLU A 45 11.80 -13.42 -12.68
C GLU A 45 10.92 -13.18 -11.46
N LEU A 46 11.38 -12.39 -10.49
CA LEU A 46 10.62 -11.89 -9.37
C LEU A 46 10.34 -10.41 -9.54
N LYS A 47 9.07 -10.04 -9.55
CA LYS A 47 8.61 -8.66 -9.65
C LYS A 47 8.35 -8.10 -8.27
N PHE A 48 9.25 -7.23 -7.83
CA PHE A 48 9.17 -6.55 -6.56
C PHE A 48 8.58 -5.15 -6.71
N GLY A 49 7.84 -4.72 -5.68
CA GLY A 49 7.35 -3.37 -5.59
C GLY A 49 7.66 -2.71 -4.26
N VAL A 50 7.84 -1.39 -4.28
CA VAL A 50 8.02 -0.57 -3.09
C VAL A 50 7.29 0.76 -3.23
N GLY A 51 6.69 1.24 -2.13
CA GLY A 51 6.00 2.52 -2.06
C GLY A 51 6.95 3.73 -2.01
N PRO A 52 6.40 4.96 -2.00
CA PRO A 52 7.18 6.21 -2.06
C PRO A 52 7.70 6.63 -0.66
N TYR A 53 8.72 5.93 -0.14
CA TYR A 53 9.36 6.24 1.14
C TYR A 53 10.26 7.49 1.09
N PHE A 54 10.89 7.73 -0.06
CA PHE A 54 11.80 8.85 -0.29
C PHE A 54 11.22 9.82 -1.32
N PRO A 55 11.66 11.10 -1.33
CA PRO A 55 11.06 12.13 -2.17
C PRO A 55 11.08 11.88 -3.67
N THR A 56 11.98 11.03 -4.16
CA THR A 56 12.09 10.74 -5.59
C THR A 56 12.12 9.23 -5.87
N PRO A 57 11.59 8.76 -7.02
CA PRO A 57 11.68 7.37 -7.43
C PRO A 57 13.12 6.84 -7.48
N ASN A 58 14.09 7.65 -7.87
CA ASN A 58 15.51 7.27 -7.92
C ASN A 58 16.09 7.04 -6.52
N GLU A 59 15.73 7.86 -5.53
CA GLU A 59 16.13 7.65 -4.13
C GLU A 59 15.52 6.38 -3.58
N ASN A 60 14.22 6.12 -3.83
CA ASN A 60 13.56 4.87 -3.44
C ASN A 60 14.27 3.66 -4.06
N ARG A 61 14.49 3.66 -5.37
CA ARG A 61 15.18 2.58 -6.07
C ARG A 61 16.56 2.30 -5.46
N LYS A 62 17.38 3.33 -5.29
CA LYS A 62 18.71 3.22 -4.71
C LYS A 62 18.71 2.59 -3.30
N GLN A 63 17.67 2.82 -2.52
CA GLN A 63 17.58 2.35 -1.15
C GLN A 63 17.04 0.92 -1.01
N PHE A 64 16.17 0.47 -1.92
CA PHE A 64 15.46 -0.80 -1.79
C PHE A 64 15.89 -1.87 -2.82
N GLU A 65 16.30 -1.48 -4.02
CA GLU A 65 16.70 -2.41 -5.08
C GLU A 65 17.83 -3.37 -4.65
N PRO A 66 18.88 -2.94 -3.90
CA PRO A 66 19.93 -3.84 -3.47
C PRO A 66 19.43 -5.04 -2.64
N LEU A 67 18.44 -4.82 -1.78
CA LEU A 67 17.80 -5.89 -1.01
C LEU A 67 17.10 -6.89 -1.93
N PHE A 68 16.24 -6.38 -2.82
CA PHE A 68 15.42 -7.22 -3.69
C PHE A 68 16.26 -8.03 -4.67
N GLU A 69 17.33 -7.43 -5.23
CA GLU A 69 18.30 -8.15 -6.07
C GLU A 69 19.01 -9.26 -5.28
N ALA A 70 19.49 -8.95 -4.08
CA ALA A 70 20.20 -9.93 -3.26
C ALA A 70 19.30 -11.10 -2.83
N VAL A 71 18.05 -10.82 -2.51
CA VAL A 71 17.06 -11.84 -2.13
C VAL A 71 16.64 -12.68 -3.34
N ALA A 72 16.37 -12.08 -4.49
CA ALA A 72 16.03 -12.78 -5.73
C ALA A 72 17.19 -13.71 -6.16
N GLN A 73 18.44 -13.25 -6.03
CA GLN A 73 19.62 -14.06 -6.32
C GLN A 73 19.68 -15.34 -5.45
N GLN A 74 19.27 -15.25 -4.16
CA GLN A 74 19.21 -16.43 -3.29
C GLN A 74 18.11 -17.42 -3.71
N LEU A 75 17.13 -16.96 -4.50
CA LEU A 75 16.05 -17.77 -5.08
C LEU A 75 16.38 -18.26 -6.51
N ASP A 76 17.57 -17.97 -7.02
CA ASP A 76 18.03 -18.28 -8.39
C ASP A 76 17.17 -17.59 -9.48
N LEU A 77 16.62 -16.41 -9.20
CA LEU A 77 15.79 -15.63 -10.11
C LEU A 77 16.32 -14.21 -10.28
N PRO A 78 16.18 -13.59 -11.44
CA PRO A 78 16.40 -12.15 -11.59
C PRO A 78 15.29 -11.36 -10.87
N ALA A 79 15.62 -10.14 -10.46
CA ALA A 79 14.68 -9.18 -9.89
C ALA A 79 14.28 -8.12 -10.92
N ASP A 80 12.98 -7.78 -10.95
CA ASP A 80 12.45 -6.57 -11.57
C ASP A 80 11.84 -5.71 -10.46
N VAL A 81 12.33 -4.46 -10.27
CA VAL A 81 11.94 -3.61 -9.15
C VAL A 81 11.17 -2.40 -9.62
N THR A 82 9.90 -2.31 -9.22
CA THR A 82 9.02 -1.18 -9.46
C THR A 82 8.93 -0.29 -8.23
N VAL A 83 9.10 1.02 -8.42
CA VAL A 83 8.80 2.05 -7.42
C VAL A 83 7.48 2.70 -7.80
N ALA A 84 6.50 2.66 -6.91
CA ALA A 84 5.20 3.30 -7.13
C ALA A 84 5.24 4.79 -6.76
N ASP A 85 4.38 5.58 -7.40
CA ASP A 85 4.23 7.01 -7.14
C ASP A 85 3.35 7.29 -5.91
N ASP A 86 2.48 6.34 -5.52
CA ASP A 86 1.58 6.44 -4.37
C ASP A 86 1.39 5.09 -3.66
N TRP A 87 0.86 5.15 -2.43
CA TRP A 87 0.71 3.98 -1.56
C TRP A 87 -0.41 3.03 -1.99
N ILE A 88 -1.45 3.53 -2.66
CA ILE A 88 -2.56 2.69 -3.14
C ILE A 88 -2.12 1.94 -4.40
N GLY A 89 -1.42 2.61 -5.31
CA GLY A 89 -0.96 2.03 -6.55
C GLY A 89 -0.09 0.79 -6.37
N ILE A 90 0.84 0.80 -5.39
CA ILE A 90 1.67 -0.39 -5.11
C ILE A 90 0.84 -1.55 -4.55
N SER A 91 -0.13 -1.28 -3.69
CA SER A 91 -1.04 -2.28 -3.12
C SER A 91 -1.90 -2.92 -4.21
N GLU A 92 -2.43 -2.13 -5.13
CA GLU A 92 -3.22 -2.59 -6.27
C GLU A 92 -2.39 -3.39 -7.29
N ALA A 93 -1.13 -3.00 -7.52
CA ALA A 93 -0.22 -3.74 -8.39
C ALA A 93 0.08 -5.15 -7.85
N LEU A 94 0.23 -5.30 -6.53
CA LEU A 94 0.35 -6.61 -5.89
C LEU A 94 -0.96 -7.39 -5.98
N ARG A 95 -2.09 -6.78 -5.63
CA ARG A 95 -3.42 -7.41 -5.65
C ARG A 95 -3.81 -7.91 -7.05
N SER A 96 -3.46 -7.17 -8.09
CA SER A 96 -3.74 -7.56 -9.49
C SER A 96 -2.78 -8.62 -10.05
N GLY A 97 -1.76 -9.04 -9.28
CA GLY A 97 -0.73 -9.96 -9.75
C GLY A 97 0.28 -9.34 -10.73
N THR A 98 0.30 -8.01 -10.87
CA THR A 98 1.33 -7.29 -11.63
C THR A 98 2.69 -7.39 -10.94
N LEU A 99 2.69 -7.47 -9.61
CA LEU A 99 3.84 -7.74 -8.76
C LEU A 99 3.71 -9.11 -8.09
N ASP A 100 4.84 -9.73 -7.79
CA ASP A 100 4.92 -10.99 -7.05
C ASP A 100 5.08 -10.74 -5.54
N VAL A 101 5.86 -9.73 -5.19
CA VAL A 101 6.24 -9.36 -3.82
C VAL A 101 6.22 -7.85 -3.69
N ALA A 102 5.73 -7.33 -2.56
CA ALA A 102 5.79 -5.89 -2.30
C ALA A 102 6.18 -5.57 -0.85
N TRP A 103 6.96 -4.51 -0.69
CA TRP A 103 7.16 -3.83 0.58
C TRP A 103 6.08 -2.76 0.69
N LEU A 104 5.08 -3.02 1.50
CA LEU A 104 3.91 -2.17 1.67
C LEU A 104 3.96 -1.40 2.99
N GLY A 105 3.29 -0.26 3.04
CA GLY A 105 2.88 0.29 4.34
C GLY A 105 1.80 -0.59 4.97
N PRO A 106 1.67 -0.62 6.30
CA PRO A 106 0.69 -1.47 7.00
C PRO A 106 -0.75 -1.27 6.52
N TRP A 107 -1.17 -0.03 6.26
CA TRP A 107 -2.52 0.28 5.76
C TRP A 107 -2.72 -0.23 4.33
N GLY A 108 -1.72 -0.05 3.47
CA GLY A 108 -1.75 -0.59 2.11
C GLY A 108 -1.92 -2.10 2.09
N TYR A 109 -1.20 -2.82 2.99
CA TYR A 109 -1.38 -4.26 3.17
C TYR A 109 -2.80 -4.62 3.62
N VAL A 110 -3.31 -3.96 4.65
CA VAL A 110 -4.65 -4.26 5.19
C VAL A 110 -5.73 -4.02 4.14
N LEU A 111 -5.66 -2.92 3.38
CA LEU A 111 -6.57 -2.66 2.27
C LEU A 111 -6.49 -3.74 1.18
N ALA A 112 -5.28 -4.09 0.77
CA ALA A 112 -5.09 -5.11 -0.25
C ALA A 112 -5.59 -6.49 0.20
N HIS A 113 -5.26 -6.90 1.44
CA HIS A 113 -5.68 -8.17 2.03
C HIS A 113 -7.20 -8.25 2.26
N HIS A 114 -7.86 -7.14 2.64
CA HIS A 114 -9.31 -7.09 2.77
C HIS A 114 -10.02 -7.41 1.44
N ASN A 115 -9.48 -6.90 0.33
CA ASN A 115 -10.03 -7.13 -1.01
C ASN A 115 -9.54 -8.45 -1.65
N GLU A 116 -8.39 -8.95 -1.24
CA GLU A 116 -7.79 -10.21 -1.72
C GLU A 116 -7.18 -10.97 -0.52
N PRO A 117 -7.98 -11.76 0.21
CA PRO A 117 -7.54 -12.46 1.42
C PRO A 117 -6.43 -13.48 1.21
N ALA A 118 -6.12 -13.83 -0.04
CA ALA A 118 -5.02 -14.74 -0.35
C ALA A 118 -3.64 -14.07 -0.29
N LEU A 119 -3.56 -12.73 -0.22
CA LEU A 119 -2.29 -12.03 -0.02
C LEU A 119 -1.72 -12.34 1.37
N GLU A 120 -0.43 -12.65 1.45
CA GLU A 120 0.20 -13.04 2.72
C GLU A 120 1.35 -12.10 3.09
N ALA A 121 1.28 -11.51 4.28
CA ALA A 121 2.45 -10.88 4.90
C ALA A 121 3.37 -11.96 5.43
N ILE A 122 4.61 -12.02 4.95
CA ILE A 122 5.57 -13.07 5.32
C ILE A 122 6.66 -12.58 6.28
N ALA A 123 6.91 -11.29 6.31
CA ALA A 123 7.90 -10.70 7.21
C ALA A 123 7.51 -9.26 7.57
N THR A 124 7.90 -8.81 8.77
CA THR A 124 7.81 -7.43 9.23
C THR A 124 9.21 -6.86 9.40
N VAL A 125 9.47 -5.68 8.83
CA VAL A 125 10.79 -5.03 8.93
C VAL A 125 11.06 -4.53 10.35
N LYS A 126 12.34 -4.56 10.76
CA LYS A 126 12.82 -3.97 12.02
C LYS A 126 13.61 -2.69 11.75
N TYR A 127 13.34 -1.68 12.54
CA TYR A 127 14.08 -0.43 12.59
C TYR A 127 14.69 -0.25 13.99
N LYS A 128 16.04 -0.16 14.09
CA LYS A 128 16.73 -0.15 15.39
C LYS A 128 16.26 -1.31 16.29
N ASP A 129 16.18 -2.50 15.71
CA ASP A 129 15.75 -3.78 16.32
C ASP A 129 14.28 -3.84 16.78
N LYS A 130 13.47 -2.84 16.46
CA LYS A 130 12.03 -2.80 16.81
C LYS A 130 11.17 -3.05 15.57
N PRO A 131 10.17 -3.95 15.64
CA PRO A 131 9.21 -4.18 14.57
C PRO A 131 8.06 -3.17 14.62
N THR A 132 8.22 -2.06 15.32
CA THR A 132 7.18 -1.04 15.51
C THR A 132 7.69 0.36 15.27
N TYR A 133 6.76 1.28 14.98
CA TYR A 133 6.97 2.72 14.81
C TYR A 133 5.75 3.51 15.31
N TYR A 134 5.76 4.82 15.18
CA TYR A 134 4.69 5.69 15.67
C TYR A 134 4.20 6.65 14.60
N SER A 135 2.90 6.92 14.58
CA SER A 135 2.32 8.09 13.92
C SER A 135 2.48 9.29 14.84
N VAL A 136 2.80 10.43 14.26
CA VAL A 136 2.95 11.69 15.00
C VAL A 136 2.21 12.83 14.31
N LEU A 137 1.76 13.78 15.11
CA LEU A 137 1.41 15.13 14.65
C LEU A 137 2.46 16.09 15.16
N MET A 138 2.98 16.93 14.27
CA MET A 138 4.03 17.89 14.57
C MET A 138 3.60 19.31 14.27
N ALA A 139 4.20 20.26 14.97
CA ALA A 139 4.06 21.68 14.78
C ALA A 139 5.43 22.37 14.87
N LYS A 140 5.52 23.68 14.59
CA LYS A 140 6.73 24.47 14.89
C LYS A 140 7.04 24.44 16.38
N ALA A 141 8.30 24.49 16.73
CA ALA A 141 8.75 24.50 18.14
C ALA A 141 8.20 25.70 18.93
N ASP A 142 7.99 26.84 18.26
CA ASP A 142 7.46 28.08 18.84
C ASP A 142 5.93 28.22 18.70
N ALA A 143 5.20 27.21 18.19
CA ALA A 143 3.75 27.22 18.13
C ALA A 143 3.13 27.44 19.52
N PRO A 144 2.00 28.19 19.64
CA PRO A 144 1.41 28.59 20.93
C PRO A 144 0.62 27.44 21.62
N PHE A 145 0.92 26.19 21.30
CA PHE A 145 0.34 24.98 21.87
C PHE A 145 1.40 23.87 21.89
N ASP A 146 1.37 22.99 22.89
CA ASP A 146 2.31 21.87 23.07
C ASP A 146 1.66 20.51 22.88
N THR A 147 0.33 20.45 22.84
CA THR A 147 -0.45 19.21 22.71
C THR A 147 -1.52 19.36 21.64
N LEU A 148 -1.98 18.21 21.12
CA LEU A 148 -3.12 18.17 20.20
C LEU A 148 -4.40 18.71 20.84
N ASP A 149 -4.61 18.51 22.15
CA ASP A 149 -5.78 19.03 22.86
C ASP A 149 -5.78 20.56 22.91
N GLU A 150 -4.63 21.17 23.16
CA GLU A 150 -4.47 22.63 23.12
C GLU A 150 -4.67 23.19 21.71
N ALA A 151 -4.13 22.52 20.67
CA ALA A 151 -4.33 22.90 19.29
C ALA A 151 -5.81 22.84 18.88
N ILE A 152 -6.53 21.78 19.26
CA ILE A 152 -7.97 21.64 19.05
C ILE A 152 -8.73 22.79 19.73
N ALA A 153 -8.44 23.05 21.01
CA ALA A 153 -9.10 24.10 21.76
C ALA A 153 -8.87 25.49 21.13
N LEU A 154 -7.64 25.79 20.71
CA LEU A 154 -7.30 27.04 20.04
C LEU A 154 -8.04 27.19 18.70
N SER A 155 -8.09 26.13 17.92
CA SER A 155 -8.80 26.13 16.63
C SER A 155 -10.31 26.35 16.80
N GLN A 156 -10.92 25.74 17.82
CA GLN A 156 -12.35 25.91 18.13
C GLN A 156 -12.71 27.30 18.67
N GLN A 157 -11.74 28.06 19.20
CA GLN A 157 -11.94 29.45 19.66
C GLN A 157 -11.97 30.47 18.51
N GLY A 158 -11.92 30.04 17.26
CA GLY A 158 -12.04 30.89 16.07
C GLY A 158 -10.73 31.18 15.34
N GLN A 159 -9.59 30.75 15.85
CA GLN A 159 -8.32 30.76 15.13
C GLN A 159 -8.17 29.39 14.42
N LYS A 160 -8.86 29.21 13.30
CA LYS A 160 -8.87 27.93 12.57
C LYS A 160 -7.46 27.58 12.10
N LEU A 161 -6.77 26.69 12.85
CA LEU A 161 -5.42 26.25 12.53
C LEU A 161 -5.45 25.38 11.26
N LYS A 162 -4.39 25.45 10.47
CA LYS A 162 -4.22 24.60 9.27
C LYS A 162 -3.67 23.24 9.69
N LEU A 163 -4.37 22.18 9.31
CA LEU A 163 -3.95 20.78 9.50
C LEU A 163 -3.73 20.11 8.15
N SER A 164 -2.53 19.58 7.94
CA SER A 164 -2.21 18.76 6.76
C SER A 164 -1.97 17.33 7.16
N LEU A 165 -2.78 16.40 6.64
CA LEU A 165 -2.49 14.97 6.68
C LEU A 165 -1.81 14.52 5.39
N ALA A 166 -1.03 13.43 5.48
CA ALA A 166 -0.33 12.89 4.32
C ALA A 166 -1.28 12.17 3.34
N ASP A 167 -0.72 11.45 2.38
CA ASP A 167 -1.44 10.63 1.41
C ASP A 167 -2.42 9.66 2.07
N VAL A 168 -3.62 9.50 1.49
CA VAL A 168 -4.72 8.67 2.04
C VAL A 168 -4.40 7.18 2.15
N GLY A 169 -3.39 6.70 1.43
CA GLY A 169 -2.85 5.35 1.56
C GLY A 169 -1.82 5.21 2.69
N SER A 170 -1.41 6.32 3.33
CA SER A 170 -0.43 6.28 4.41
C SER A 170 -1.06 5.85 5.74
N THR A 171 -0.42 4.89 6.40
CA THR A 171 -0.82 4.45 7.76
C THR A 171 -0.68 5.58 8.77
N SER A 172 0.55 6.04 9.00
CA SER A 172 0.87 7.03 10.03
C SER A 172 0.51 8.45 9.63
N GLY A 173 0.53 8.74 8.33
CA GLY A 173 0.27 10.09 7.85
C GLY A 173 -1.20 10.40 7.65
N TRP A 174 -2.05 9.38 7.52
CA TRP A 174 -3.47 9.59 7.28
C TRP A 174 -4.37 8.74 8.19
N LEU A 175 -4.30 7.39 8.09
CA LEU A 175 -5.25 6.50 8.75
C LEU A 175 -5.26 6.70 10.27
N ILE A 176 -4.11 6.66 10.92
CA ILE A 176 -4.01 6.69 12.38
C ILE A 176 -4.40 8.07 12.95
N PRO A 177 -3.97 9.22 12.38
CA PRO A 177 -4.52 10.52 12.76
C PRO A 177 -6.04 10.63 12.58
N GLN A 178 -6.60 10.13 11.48
CA GLN A 178 -8.05 10.10 11.25
C GLN A 178 -8.77 9.26 12.33
N ALA A 179 -8.23 8.07 12.65
CA ALA A 179 -8.78 7.22 13.71
C ALA A 179 -8.73 7.92 15.08
N GLU A 180 -7.67 8.68 15.37
CA GLU A 180 -7.57 9.47 16.61
C GLU A 180 -8.61 10.59 16.67
N PHE A 181 -8.82 11.36 15.59
CA PHE A 181 -9.89 12.35 15.54
C PHE A 181 -11.26 11.69 15.71
N LYS A 182 -11.50 10.56 15.05
CA LYS A 182 -12.74 9.79 15.20
C LYS A 182 -12.97 9.29 16.62
N ARG A 183 -11.91 8.78 17.29
CA ARG A 183 -11.94 8.34 18.68
C ARG A 183 -12.33 9.48 19.63
N ARG A 184 -11.93 10.71 19.32
CA ARG A 184 -12.30 11.93 20.07
C ARG A 184 -13.70 12.44 19.72
N GLY A 185 -14.40 11.82 18.77
CA GLY A 185 -15.71 12.31 18.29
C GLY A 185 -15.60 13.59 17.46
N LEU A 186 -14.43 13.86 16.86
CA LEU A 186 -14.15 15.06 16.08
C LEU A 186 -14.06 14.72 14.59
N ASP A 187 -14.46 15.69 13.79
CA ASP A 187 -14.22 15.76 12.36
C ASP A 187 -13.11 16.81 12.12
N PRO A 188 -11.94 16.41 11.61
CA PRO A 188 -10.85 17.34 11.39
C PRO A 188 -11.21 18.48 10.43
N GLU A 189 -12.07 18.26 9.42
CA GLU A 189 -12.55 19.28 8.49
C GLU A 189 -13.42 20.35 9.20
N ALA A 190 -14.16 19.94 10.23
CA ALA A 190 -14.96 20.86 11.02
C ALA A 190 -14.09 21.72 11.96
N VAL A 191 -13.02 21.13 12.50
CA VAL A 191 -12.15 21.76 13.52
C VAL A 191 -11.04 22.62 12.88
N PHE A 192 -10.42 22.16 11.81
CA PHE A 192 -9.24 22.75 11.19
C PHE A 192 -9.50 23.27 9.76
N ASP A 193 -8.62 24.12 9.26
CA ASP A 193 -8.43 24.33 7.83
C ASP A 193 -7.64 23.14 7.30
N TYR A 194 -8.41 22.13 6.82
CA TYR A 194 -7.91 20.77 6.58
C TYR A 194 -7.43 20.57 5.14
N SER A 195 -6.32 19.86 4.99
CA SER A 195 -5.82 19.35 3.72
C SER A 195 -5.20 17.98 3.89
N GLU A 196 -5.10 17.20 2.79
CA GLU A 196 -4.46 15.89 2.76
C GLU A 196 -3.78 15.61 1.41
N GLY A 197 -3.02 14.52 1.32
CA GLY A 197 -2.39 14.07 0.07
C GLY A 197 -0.93 14.44 -0.09
N ALA A 198 -0.32 15.18 0.84
CA ALA A 198 1.10 15.51 0.76
C ALA A 198 2.01 14.31 1.11
N SER A 199 3.21 14.26 0.53
CA SER A 199 4.21 13.26 0.93
C SER A 199 4.77 13.57 2.33
N HIS A 200 5.26 12.55 3.04
CA HIS A 200 5.89 12.72 4.35
C HIS A 200 7.02 13.77 4.35
N ALA A 201 7.86 13.78 3.32
CA ALA A 201 8.92 14.78 3.20
C ALA A 201 8.39 16.21 3.06
N ALA A 202 7.24 16.39 2.36
CA ALA A 202 6.61 17.68 2.20
C ALA A 202 5.97 18.20 3.49
N GLN A 203 5.46 17.32 4.35
CA GLN A 203 4.79 17.69 5.60
C GLN A 203 5.68 18.51 6.56
N ALA A 204 6.89 18.01 6.86
CA ALA A 204 7.82 18.74 7.72
C ALA A 204 8.23 20.10 7.14
N ILE A 205 8.45 20.15 5.82
CA ILE A 205 8.79 21.40 5.11
C ILE A 205 7.61 22.38 5.15
N ALA A 206 6.37 21.89 4.99
CA ALA A 206 5.18 22.74 5.02
C ALA A 206 4.98 23.40 6.39
N VAL A 207 5.25 22.68 7.49
CA VAL A 207 5.24 23.27 8.84
C VAL A 207 6.33 24.35 8.98
N LEU A 208 7.57 24.05 8.57
CA LEU A 208 8.69 24.98 8.70
C LEU A 208 8.53 26.25 7.86
N SER A 209 7.80 26.17 6.74
CA SER A 209 7.54 27.28 5.82
C SER A 209 6.20 27.99 6.04
N ASP A 210 5.51 27.77 7.16
CA ASP A 210 4.21 28.38 7.52
C ASP A 210 3.07 28.07 6.53
N GLN A 211 3.20 27.02 5.73
CA GLN A 211 2.13 26.58 4.83
C GLN A 211 1.03 25.86 5.62
N THR A 212 1.38 25.15 6.68
CA THR A 212 0.47 24.50 7.63
C THR A 212 0.96 24.72 9.05
N ASP A 213 0.03 24.72 10.05
CA ASP A 213 0.37 24.86 11.47
C ASP A 213 0.69 23.49 12.08
N ILE A 214 -0.01 22.45 11.61
CA ILE A 214 0.11 21.06 12.10
C ILE A 214 0.23 20.14 10.88
N ALA A 215 1.14 19.18 10.95
CA ALA A 215 1.25 18.14 9.94
C ALA A 215 1.43 16.75 10.56
N SER A 216 0.97 15.72 9.84
CA SER A 216 1.18 14.32 10.21
C SER A 216 2.47 13.77 9.65
N ASP A 217 3.07 12.82 10.37
CA ASP A 217 4.27 12.10 9.90
C ASP A 217 4.43 10.76 10.63
N TYR A 218 5.55 10.07 10.37
CA TYR A 218 6.03 8.98 11.21
C TYR A 218 7.28 9.43 11.99
N ASP A 219 7.45 8.87 13.19
CA ASP A 219 8.38 9.33 14.22
C ASP A 219 9.83 9.51 13.78
N ARG A 220 10.29 8.71 12.82
CA ARG A 220 11.69 8.68 12.36
C ARG A 220 11.99 9.53 11.12
N ASN A 221 10.96 10.06 10.43
CA ASN A 221 11.16 10.86 9.22
C ASN A 221 11.94 12.14 9.50
N LEU A 222 11.71 12.76 10.65
CA LEU A 222 12.45 13.96 11.05
C LEU A 222 13.95 13.70 11.19
N ASP A 223 14.34 12.52 11.69
CA ASP A 223 15.74 12.10 11.75
C ASP A 223 16.30 11.89 10.33
N VAL A 224 15.56 11.25 9.44
CA VAL A 224 15.97 11.02 8.04
C VAL A 224 16.18 12.34 7.31
N LEU A 225 15.24 13.28 7.42
CA LEU A 225 15.33 14.59 6.76
C LEU A 225 16.47 15.45 7.36
N THR A 226 16.72 15.35 8.66
CA THR A 226 17.83 16.04 9.34
C THR A 226 19.18 15.47 8.88
N ASP A 227 19.32 14.14 8.84
CA ASP A 227 20.52 13.47 8.34
C ASP A 227 20.84 13.82 6.88
N GLN A 228 19.79 14.09 6.08
CA GLN A 228 19.92 14.58 4.69
C GLN A 228 20.18 16.09 4.58
N GLY A 229 20.22 16.81 5.71
CA GLY A 229 20.38 18.27 5.74
C GLY A 229 19.19 19.06 5.15
N LYS A 230 18.01 18.41 5.03
CA LYS A 230 16.80 19.02 4.46
C LYS A 230 16.06 19.89 5.47
N ILE A 231 16.14 19.55 6.76
CA ILE A 231 15.51 20.28 7.86
C ILE A 231 16.42 20.33 9.09
N ASP A 232 16.12 21.25 10.00
CA ASP A 232 16.59 21.24 11.38
C ASP A 232 15.41 20.83 12.28
N LYS A 233 15.42 19.58 12.77
CA LYS A 233 14.33 19.04 13.59
C LYS A 233 14.14 19.77 14.92
N SER A 234 15.12 20.55 15.39
CA SER A 234 14.98 21.37 16.59
C SER A 234 13.95 22.51 16.44
N GLN A 235 13.59 22.83 15.21
CA GLN A 235 12.54 23.82 14.88
C GLN A 235 11.12 23.23 14.90
N LEU A 236 11.00 21.93 15.15
CA LEU A 236 9.73 21.20 15.22
C LEU A 236 9.52 20.57 16.60
N LYS A 237 8.28 20.40 16.99
CA LYS A 237 7.87 19.63 18.17
C LYS A 237 6.76 18.65 17.81
N ILE A 238 6.73 17.52 18.52
CA ILE A 238 5.65 16.53 18.43
C ILE A 238 4.58 16.92 19.44
N ILE A 239 3.37 17.15 18.95
CA ILE A 239 2.20 17.52 19.77
C ILE A 239 1.26 16.35 20.06
N TRP A 240 1.44 15.25 19.35
CA TRP A 240 0.75 13.98 19.56
C TRP A 240 1.53 12.82 18.97
N GLN A 241 1.44 11.66 19.62
CA GLN A 241 2.01 10.41 19.16
C GLN A 241 1.02 9.27 19.42
N SER A 242 0.93 8.34 18.48
CA SER A 242 0.09 7.15 18.59
C SER A 242 0.64 6.11 19.57
N GLU A 243 -0.15 5.07 19.87
CA GLU A 243 0.36 3.79 20.34
C GLU A 243 1.32 3.18 19.28
N PRO A 244 2.18 2.21 19.66
CA PRO A 244 3.06 1.53 18.73
C PRO A 244 2.27 0.87 17.59
N LEU A 245 2.71 1.09 16.36
CA LEU A 245 2.15 0.50 15.14
C LEU A 245 3.10 -0.57 14.63
N PRO A 246 2.62 -1.68 14.06
CA PRO A 246 3.50 -2.63 13.40
C PRO A 246 4.22 -1.97 12.21
N ASN A 247 5.50 -2.30 12.02
CA ASN A 247 6.26 -1.84 10.87
C ASN A 247 5.77 -2.49 9.58
N ASP A 248 6.34 -2.06 8.49
CA ASP A 248 5.98 -2.43 7.12
C ASP A 248 6.12 -3.94 6.87
N PRO A 249 5.13 -4.58 6.23
CA PRO A 249 5.22 -5.96 5.80
C PRO A 249 5.94 -6.11 4.45
N ILE A 250 6.61 -7.25 4.28
CA ILE A 250 6.83 -7.86 2.97
C ILE A 250 5.66 -8.78 2.69
N VAL A 251 4.98 -8.54 1.59
CA VAL A 251 3.74 -9.23 1.21
C VAL A 251 3.92 -9.94 -0.12
N VAL A 252 3.43 -11.17 -0.21
CA VAL A 252 3.41 -11.94 -1.46
C VAL A 252 1.99 -12.07 -1.99
N ARG A 253 1.83 -12.20 -3.32
CA ARG A 253 0.52 -12.45 -3.94
C ARG A 253 -0.01 -13.84 -3.59
N GLY A 254 -1.33 -14.04 -3.69
CA GLY A 254 -2.01 -15.22 -3.17
C GLY A 254 -1.65 -16.55 -3.83
N ASP A 255 -1.23 -16.54 -5.08
CA ASP A 255 -0.79 -17.71 -5.84
C ASP A 255 0.74 -17.83 -5.93
N PHE A 256 1.47 -17.14 -5.03
CA PHE A 256 2.93 -17.22 -4.97
C PHE A 256 3.36 -18.65 -4.59
N PRO A 257 4.32 -19.28 -5.31
CA PRO A 257 4.70 -20.65 -5.06
C PRO A 257 5.18 -20.89 -3.62
N ALA A 258 4.61 -21.87 -2.92
CA ALA A 258 4.85 -22.09 -1.49
C ALA A 258 6.34 -22.34 -1.15
N GLU A 259 7.07 -23.06 -2.00
CA GLU A 259 8.50 -23.31 -1.81
C GLU A 259 9.30 -22.00 -1.93
N LEU A 260 9.00 -21.17 -2.94
CA LEU A 260 9.65 -19.89 -3.10
C LEU A 260 9.29 -18.93 -1.97
N LYS A 261 8.05 -18.96 -1.45
CA LYS A 261 7.62 -18.16 -0.29
C LYS A 261 8.47 -18.49 0.93
N THR A 262 8.68 -19.76 1.24
CA THR A 262 9.52 -20.19 2.36
C THR A 262 10.96 -19.71 2.17
N ARG A 263 11.55 -19.94 0.99
CA ARG A 263 12.92 -19.48 0.68
C ARG A 263 13.05 -17.97 0.76
N LEU A 264 12.04 -17.22 0.27
CA LEU A 264 12.01 -15.75 0.35
C LEU A 264 11.95 -15.27 1.79
N GLN A 265 11.07 -15.85 2.62
CA GLN A 265 10.97 -15.53 4.05
C GLN A 265 12.29 -15.82 4.76
N ASP A 266 12.88 -16.99 4.53
CA ASP A 266 14.19 -17.37 5.10
C ASP A 266 15.30 -16.41 4.68
N ALA A 267 15.35 -16.01 3.41
CA ALA A 267 16.32 -15.06 2.89
C ALA A 267 16.23 -13.69 3.58
N LEU A 268 15.00 -13.23 3.87
CA LEU A 268 14.75 -11.95 4.55
C LEU A 268 15.11 -12.01 6.04
N VAL A 269 14.62 -13.02 6.76
CA VAL A 269 14.77 -13.06 8.23
C VAL A 269 16.15 -13.47 8.70
N ASN A 270 16.94 -14.13 7.85
CA ASN A 270 18.29 -14.56 8.16
C ASN A 270 19.39 -13.64 7.60
N LEU A 271 19.05 -12.41 7.18
CA LEU A 271 20.07 -11.42 6.80
C LEU A 271 21.06 -11.20 7.95
N THR A 272 22.33 -11.31 7.63
CA THR A 272 23.41 -11.00 8.60
C THR A 272 23.47 -9.51 8.91
N SER A 273 24.11 -9.12 10.01
CA SER A 273 24.32 -7.70 10.34
C SER A 273 25.07 -6.93 9.25
N GLU A 274 26.01 -7.57 8.55
CA GLU A 274 26.71 -6.97 7.41
C GLU A 274 25.79 -6.76 6.21
N GLN A 275 24.95 -7.75 5.91
CA GLN A 275 23.94 -7.64 4.84
C GLN A 275 22.92 -6.57 5.14
N THR A 276 22.40 -6.48 6.38
CA THR A 276 21.44 -5.44 6.74
C THR A 276 22.02 -4.03 6.59
N GLN A 277 23.28 -3.83 6.97
CA GLN A 277 23.96 -2.53 6.81
C GLN A 277 24.18 -2.13 5.34
N THR A 278 24.32 -3.12 4.46
CA THR A 278 24.63 -2.89 3.04
C THR A 278 23.40 -2.82 2.16
N LEU A 279 22.37 -3.66 2.46
CA LEU A 279 21.22 -3.89 1.60
C LEU A 279 19.97 -3.11 2.02
N LEU A 280 19.91 -2.67 3.28
CA LEU A 280 18.74 -1.97 3.80
C LEU A 280 19.00 -0.46 3.94
N PRO A 281 17.96 0.37 3.88
CA PRO A 281 18.08 1.78 4.22
C PRO A 281 18.63 1.96 5.65
N LYS A 282 19.28 3.09 5.91
CA LYS A 282 19.92 3.40 7.18
C LYS A 282 19.00 3.13 8.39
N ASN A 283 19.55 2.48 9.41
CA ASN A 283 18.89 2.11 10.66
C ASN A 283 17.86 0.97 10.56
N TYR A 284 17.56 0.45 9.37
CA TYR A 284 16.85 -0.81 9.27
C TYR A 284 17.78 -1.96 9.61
N THR A 285 17.33 -2.89 10.46
CA THR A 285 18.19 -3.91 11.09
C THR A 285 17.79 -5.34 10.77
N GLY A 286 16.89 -5.52 9.79
CA GLY A 286 16.44 -6.83 9.32
C GLY A 286 14.95 -7.00 9.41
N PHE A 287 14.53 -8.26 9.49
CA PHE A 287 13.12 -8.64 9.48
C PHE A 287 12.82 -9.63 10.62
N GLU A 288 11.56 -9.74 10.99
CA GLU A 288 11.03 -10.86 11.75
C GLU A 288 9.91 -11.55 10.94
N VAL A 289 9.65 -12.82 11.23
CA VAL A 289 8.56 -13.57 10.61
C VAL A 289 7.22 -12.90 10.93
N SER A 290 6.35 -12.80 9.94
CA SER A 290 4.98 -12.34 10.10
C SER A 290 4.01 -13.36 9.48
N ASP A 291 2.81 -13.44 10.05
CA ASP A 291 1.65 -14.13 9.50
C ASP A 291 0.48 -13.17 9.24
N GLY A 292 0.74 -11.86 9.34
CA GLY A 292 -0.24 -10.81 9.17
C GLY A 292 -1.08 -10.49 10.40
N SER A 293 -1.08 -11.31 11.45
CA SER A 293 -1.92 -11.11 12.65
C SER A 293 -1.55 -9.84 13.44
N ASN A 294 -0.30 -9.42 13.35
CA ASN A 294 0.21 -8.20 13.97
C ASN A 294 -0.39 -6.91 13.38
N TYR A 295 -1.05 -6.97 12.20
CA TYR A 295 -1.70 -5.81 11.55
C TYR A 295 -3.15 -5.60 11.97
N SER A 296 -3.70 -6.40 12.89
CA SER A 296 -5.06 -6.23 13.42
C SER A 296 -5.37 -4.84 14.02
N PRO A 297 -4.42 -4.12 14.65
CA PRO A 297 -4.67 -2.73 15.08
C PRO A 297 -4.92 -1.77 13.91
N ILE A 298 -4.27 -2.00 12.77
CA ILE A 298 -4.44 -1.19 11.55
C ILE A 298 -5.82 -1.47 10.92
N GLU A 299 -6.23 -2.74 10.89
CA GLU A 299 -7.58 -3.13 10.45
C GLU A 299 -8.65 -2.47 11.32
N THR A 300 -8.47 -2.50 12.65
CA THR A 300 -9.37 -1.84 13.60
C THR A 300 -9.48 -0.34 13.34
N ALA A 301 -8.35 0.33 13.10
CA ALA A 301 -8.35 1.74 12.72
C ALA A 301 -9.10 1.98 11.41
N GLY A 302 -8.88 1.15 10.37
CA GLY A 302 -9.58 1.24 9.10
C GLY A 302 -11.11 1.10 9.23
N LYS A 303 -11.57 0.16 10.06
CA LYS A 303 -13.00 0.01 10.40
C LYS A 303 -13.55 1.23 11.13
N SER A 304 -12.79 1.78 12.08
CA SER A 304 -13.23 2.94 12.86
C SER A 304 -13.46 4.18 12.02
N VAL A 305 -12.71 4.38 10.95
CA VAL A 305 -12.88 5.51 10.01
C VAL A 305 -13.80 5.17 8.82
N GLY A 306 -14.42 3.97 8.80
CA GLY A 306 -15.38 3.56 7.78
C GLY A 306 -14.75 3.23 6.42
N LYS A 307 -13.48 2.85 6.37
CA LYS A 307 -12.78 2.43 5.15
C LYS A 307 -12.74 0.91 4.95
N LEU A 308 -13.09 0.16 5.97
CA LEU A 308 -13.31 -1.29 5.94
C LEU A 308 -14.69 -1.59 6.52
N GLU A 309 -15.36 -2.64 6.00
CA GLU A 309 -16.65 -3.15 6.51
C GLU A 309 -16.46 -4.10 7.71
#